data_e21c659abb9fd567032a65ef540c6c98
#
_entry.id   e21c659abb9fd567032a65ef540c6c98
#
_cell.length_a   1.000
_cell.length_b   1.000
_cell.length_c   1.000
_cell.angle_alpha   90.00
_cell.angle_beta   90.00
_cell.angle_gamma   90.00
#
_symmetry.space_group_name_H-M   'P 1'
#
loop_
_entity.id
_entity.type
_entity.pdbx_description
1 polymer ?
#
loop_
_entity_poly.entity_id
_entity_poly.type
_entity_poly.pdbx_seq_one_letter_code
_entity_poly.pdbx_strand_id
1 'polypeptide(L)'
;MRGLIQEGNGEEHVRLSENLEHSAAVGPRQVRVEIMAAGVCGSDLSCVHGKYYMPTPLVPGHEAAGIVAEIGSAVTYCAVGDHVVLSTFGNCGHCPTCEAGDPGNCGFGGLRQTHTEGDTELWGFANLGAFSQETIVHENQAVPIPKEVPLTSAALIGCGVMTGAGAVFNRARVELGDTVVVIGAGGVGLNVIQAARLCGASQIIAIDRVASKERMAVEFGATDFILAEGDDFDSIRAVNETSTCGVD
;
A
#
# COMPACT_ATOMS: atom_id res chain seq x y z
N MET A 1 -13.42 -3.41 20.15
CA MET A 1 -12.17 -3.99 19.59
C MET A 1 -10.99 -3.04 19.83
N ARG A 2 -9.77 -3.56 19.74
CA ARG A 2 -8.55 -2.72 19.88
C ARG A 2 -8.14 -2.12 18.56
N GLY A 3 -7.51 -0.93 18.62
CA GLY A 3 -6.88 -0.31 17.47
C GLY A 3 -6.18 1.00 17.83
N LEU A 4 -5.48 1.59 16.89
CA LEU A 4 -4.82 2.87 17.06
C LEU A 4 -5.74 4.02 16.64
N ILE A 5 -5.68 5.11 17.37
CA ILE A 5 -6.34 6.38 17.02
C ILE A 5 -5.27 7.46 16.92
N GLN A 6 -5.30 8.21 15.82
CA GLN A 6 -4.55 9.44 15.64
C GLN A 6 -5.48 10.63 15.86
N GLU A 7 -5.23 11.45 16.88
CA GLU A 7 -6.06 12.59 17.28
C GLU A 7 -5.58 13.93 16.71
N GLY A 8 -4.34 13.97 16.23
CA GLY A 8 -3.69 15.15 15.68
C GLY A 8 -2.39 14.80 14.96
N ASN A 9 -1.60 15.82 14.61
CA ASN A 9 -0.29 15.63 13.99
C ASN A 9 0.78 15.44 15.08
N GLY A 10 1.64 14.44 14.90
CA GLY A 10 2.72 14.06 15.81
C GLY A 10 2.49 12.70 16.42
N GLU A 11 3.59 12.01 16.74
CA GLU A 11 3.55 10.65 17.31
C GLU A 11 2.89 10.65 18.70
N GLU A 12 3.00 11.74 19.45
CA GLU A 12 2.39 11.96 20.75
C GLU A 12 0.85 12.00 20.71
N HIS A 13 0.28 12.18 19.52
CA HIS A 13 -1.17 12.17 19.27
C HIS A 13 -1.69 10.82 18.78
N VAL A 14 -0.85 9.79 18.77
CA VAL A 14 -1.26 8.41 18.44
C VAL A 14 -1.39 7.60 19.71
N ARG A 15 -2.56 7.02 19.93
CA ARG A 15 -2.83 6.20 21.12
C ARG A 15 -3.51 4.88 20.78
N LEU A 16 -3.35 3.91 21.66
CA LEU A 16 -4.13 2.67 21.62
C LEU A 16 -5.51 2.89 22.23
N SER A 17 -6.55 2.42 21.55
CA SER A 17 -7.90 2.27 22.10
C SER A 17 -8.25 0.78 22.26
N GLU A 18 -8.99 0.46 23.32
CA GLU A 18 -9.57 -0.87 23.57
C GLU A 18 -11.07 -0.91 23.18
N ASN A 19 -11.64 0.26 22.81
CA ASN A 19 -13.09 0.46 22.71
C ASN A 19 -13.54 0.93 21.32
N LEU A 20 -12.81 0.56 20.28
CA LEU A 20 -13.24 0.84 18.91
C LEU A 20 -14.47 0.00 18.56
N GLU A 21 -15.38 0.59 17.80
CA GLU A 21 -16.53 -0.06 17.19
C GLU A 21 -16.59 0.30 15.71
N HIS A 22 -17.37 -0.43 14.93
CA HIS A 22 -17.63 -0.04 13.54
C HIS A 22 -18.64 1.11 13.50
N SER A 23 -18.44 2.07 12.59
CA SER A 23 -19.33 3.21 12.40
C SER A 23 -20.74 2.80 11.92
N ALA A 24 -20.88 1.63 11.32
CA ALA A 24 -22.16 1.09 10.83
C ALA A 24 -22.11 -0.44 10.74
N ALA A 25 -23.26 -1.08 10.62
CA ALA A 25 -23.38 -2.49 10.25
C ALA A 25 -22.93 -2.72 8.80
N VAL A 26 -22.62 -3.99 8.46
CA VAL A 26 -22.21 -4.39 7.11
C VAL A 26 -23.33 -4.10 6.10
N GLY A 27 -23.06 -3.18 5.18
CA GLY A 27 -23.99 -2.83 4.11
C GLY A 27 -24.02 -3.88 2.99
N PRO A 28 -24.99 -3.78 2.04
CA PRO A 28 -25.20 -4.82 1.03
C PRO A 28 -23.97 -5.21 0.21
N ARG A 29 -23.10 -4.27 -0.12
CA ARG A 29 -21.86 -4.47 -0.90
C ARG A 29 -20.60 -4.31 -0.06
N GLN A 30 -20.70 -4.51 1.25
CA GLN A 30 -19.58 -4.39 2.16
C GLN A 30 -19.18 -5.77 2.72
N VAL A 31 -17.96 -5.79 3.19
CA VAL A 31 -17.31 -6.97 3.76
C VAL A 31 -16.65 -6.57 5.08
N ARG A 32 -16.92 -7.30 6.15
CA ARG A 32 -16.17 -7.18 7.40
C ARG A 32 -15.01 -8.15 7.36
N VAL A 33 -13.83 -7.62 7.60
CA VAL A 33 -12.57 -8.36 7.55
C VAL A 33 -11.91 -8.31 8.92
N GLU A 34 -11.58 -9.48 9.47
CA GLU A 34 -10.70 -9.62 10.61
C GLU A 34 -9.26 -9.44 10.15
N ILE A 35 -8.57 -8.43 10.69
CA ILE A 35 -7.19 -8.09 10.29
C ILE A 35 -6.23 -9.06 10.98
N MET A 36 -5.52 -9.85 10.19
CA MET A 36 -4.54 -10.82 10.66
C MET A 36 -3.11 -10.29 10.59
N ALA A 37 -2.86 -9.36 9.67
CA ALA A 37 -1.58 -8.69 9.52
C ALA A 37 -1.77 -7.30 8.90
N ALA A 38 -0.99 -6.33 9.40
CA ALA A 38 -0.92 -4.99 8.84
C ALA A 38 0.53 -4.55 8.69
N GLY A 39 0.86 -3.92 7.56
CA GLY A 39 2.16 -3.31 7.29
C GLY A 39 2.18 -1.85 7.74
N VAL A 40 3.34 -1.37 8.16
CA VAL A 40 3.58 0.05 8.43
C VAL A 40 4.30 0.66 7.24
N CYS A 41 3.65 1.61 6.59
CA CYS A 41 4.16 2.29 5.40
C CYS A 41 4.70 3.69 5.74
N GLY A 42 5.60 4.20 4.91
CA GLY A 42 6.02 5.61 4.98
C GLY A 42 4.87 6.61 4.86
N SER A 43 3.76 6.20 4.22
CA SER A 43 2.55 7.01 4.13
C SER A 43 1.84 7.16 5.47
N ASP A 44 1.83 6.13 6.32
CA ASP A 44 1.29 6.23 7.69
C ASP A 44 2.08 7.24 8.51
N LEU A 45 3.42 7.17 8.46
CA LEU A 45 4.29 8.14 9.14
C LEU A 45 4.11 9.55 8.58
N SER A 46 3.95 9.69 7.27
CA SER A 46 3.71 10.98 6.63
C SER A 46 2.37 11.59 7.05
N CYS A 47 1.35 10.76 7.24
CA CYS A 47 0.05 11.15 7.78
C CYS A 47 0.19 11.60 9.24
N VAL A 48 0.84 10.79 10.09
CA VAL A 48 1.07 11.12 11.49
C VAL A 48 1.83 12.45 11.65
N HIS A 49 2.83 12.70 10.81
CA HIS A 49 3.60 13.95 10.85
C HIS A 49 2.92 15.14 10.13
N GLY A 50 1.68 14.99 9.66
CA GLY A 50 0.93 16.05 9.00
C GLY A 50 1.52 16.53 7.67
N LYS A 51 2.31 15.68 6.98
CA LYS A 51 2.89 16.02 5.66
C LYS A 51 1.83 16.11 4.55
N TYR A 52 0.67 15.55 4.75
CA TYR A 52 -0.54 15.76 3.95
C TYR A 52 -1.77 15.77 4.85
N TYR A 53 -2.77 16.51 4.40
CA TYR A 53 -3.99 16.70 5.19
C TYR A 53 -4.81 15.41 5.25
N MET A 54 -5.11 14.98 6.47
CA MET A 54 -6.13 13.99 6.78
C MET A 54 -7.01 14.51 7.92
N PRO A 55 -8.33 14.32 7.84
CA PRO A 55 -9.18 14.70 8.96
C PRO A 55 -8.88 13.79 10.17
N THR A 56 -8.84 14.41 11.35
CA THR A 56 -8.68 13.70 12.63
C THR A 56 -9.94 13.93 13.48
N PRO A 57 -10.27 13.02 14.40
CA PRO A 57 -9.55 11.79 14.73
C PRO A 57 -9.73 10.71 13.64
N LEU A 58 -8.70 9.86 13.47
CA LEU A 58 -8.72 8.78 12.48
C LEU A 58 -8.09 7.50 13.00
N VAL A 59 -8.48 6.36 12.42
CA VAL A 59 -7.79 5.08 12.57
C VAL A 59 -6.78 4.96 11.43
N PRO A 60 -5.45 4.92 11.71
CA PRO A 60 -4.42 4.79 10.69
C PRO A 60 -4.32 3.36 10.13
N GLY A 61 -3.38 3.13 9.21
CA GLY A 61 -3.12 1.84 8.56
C GLY A 61 -3.89 1.67 7.26
N HIS A 62 -3.16 1.22 6.23
CA HIS A 62 -3.70 1.02 4.88
C HIS A 62 -3.08 -0.17 4.14
N GLU A 63 -2.13 -0.86 4.74
CA GLU A 63 -1.58 -2.13 4.25
C GLU A 63 -2.07 -3.25 5.15
N ALA A 64 -2.97 -4.10 4.67
CA ALA A 64 -3.47 -5.19 5.50
C ALA A 64 -3.92 -6.40 4.69
N ALA A 65 -3.89 -7.54 5.37
CA ALA A 65 -4.50 -8.78 4.93
C ALA A 65 -5.24 -9.44 6.10
N GLY A 66 -6.31 -10.15 5.79
CA GLY A 66 -7.14 -10.74 6.81
C GLY A 66 -8.07 -11.80 6.28
N ILE A 67 -9.05 -12.13 7.11
CA ILE A 67 -10.04 -13.17 6.82
C ILE A 67 -11.42 -12.52 6.79
N VAL A 68 -12.21 -12.84 5.77
CA VAL A 68 -13.58 -12.37 5.66
C VAL A 68 -14.43 -12.97 6.77
N ALA A 69 -14.95 -12.14 7.66
CA ALA A 69 -15.78 -12.54 8.79
C ALA A 69 -17.28 -12.41 8.50
N GLU A 70 -17.69 -11.45 7.66
CA GLU A 70 -19.08 -11.21 7.30
C GLU A 70 -19.17 -10.57 5.92
N ILE A 71 -20.23 -10.87 5.16
CA ILE A 71 -20.49 -10.28 3.84
C ILE A 71 -21.90 -9.71 3.76
N GLY A 72 -22.06 -8.62 3.06
CA GLY A 72 -23.36 -8.04 2.73
C GLY A 72 -24.12 -8.86 1.69
N SER A 73 -25.44 -8.67 1.65
CA SER A 73 -26.37 -9.46 0.85
C SER A 73 -26.16 -9.39 -0.68
N ALA A 74 -25.44 -8.40 -1.19
CA ALA A 74 -25.15 -8.23 -2.60
C ALA A 74 -23.68 -8.47 -2.96
N VAL A 75 -22.86 -8.95 -2.02
CA VAL A 75 -21.46 -9.33 -2.25
C VAL A 75 -21.41 -10.61 -3.07
N THR A 76 -20.61 -10.60 -4.14
CA THR A 76 -20.43 -11.74 -5.05
C THR A 76 -18.97 -12.12 -5.27
N TYR A 77 -18.05 -11.27 -4.81
CA TYR A 77 -16.63 -11.35 -5.15
C TYR A 77 -15.81 -12.20 -4.16
N CYS A 78 -16.26 -12.30 -2.91
CA CYS A 78 -15.63 -13.11 -1.86
C CYS A 78 -16.68 -13.78 -0.98
N ALA A 79 -16.25 -14.72 -0.16
CA ALA A 79 -17.09 -15.47 0.79
C ALA A 79 -16.49 -15.42 2.20
N VAL A 80 -17.32 -15.70 3.21
CA VAL A 80 -16.85 -15.84 4.61
C VAL A 80 -15.79 -16.93 4.70
N GLY A 81 -14.69 -16.63 5.37
CA GLY A 81 -13.53 -17.50 5.51
C GLY A 81 -12.49 -17.38 4.39
N ASP A 82 -12.71 -16.53 3.40
CA ASP A 82 -11.69 -16.24 2.40
C ASP A 82 -10.56 -15.40 2.99
N HIS A 83 -9.33 -15.68 2.57
CA HIS A 83 -8.18 -14.81 2.79
C HIS A 83 -8.22 -13.66 1.79
N VAL A 84 -8.04 -12.43 2.26
CA VAL A 84 -8.09 -11.24 1.41
C VAL A 84 -6.93 -10.29 1.70
N VAL A 85 -6.49 -9.62 0.65
CA VAL A 85 -5.67 -8.41 0.74
C VAL A 85 -6.61 -7.20 0.68
N LEU A 86 -6.35 -6.19 1.50
CA LEU A 86 -7.09 -4.94 1.45
C LEU A 86 -6.42 -3.95 0.49
N SER A 87 -7.21 -3.49 -0.49
CA SER A 87 -6.78 -2.47 -1.46
C SER A 87 -7.08 -1.08 -0.93
N THR A 88 -6.11 -0.18 -1.04
CA THR A 88 -6.29 1.25 -0.76
C THR A 88 -7.25 1.94 -1.75
N PHE A 89 -7.49 1.33 -2.90
CA PHE A 89 -8.36 1.87 -3.93
C PHE A 89 -9.74 1.23 -3.85
N GLY A 90 -10.72 1.99 -3.35
CA GLY A 90 -12.13 1.66 -3.49
C GLY A 90 -12.69 2.24 -4.79
N ASN A 91 -13.52 1.47 -5.48
CA ASN A 91 -14.24 1.94 -6.66
C ASN A 91 -15.66 1.41 -6.67
N CYS A 92 -16.58 2.14 -7.33
CA CYS A 92 -17.98 1.72 -7.41
C CYS A 92 -18.27 0.80 -8.60
N GLY A 93 -17.40 0.77 -9.61
CA GLY A 93 -17.53 -0.05 -10.82
C GLY A 93 -18.53 0.48 -11.87
N HIS A 94 -19.27 1.56 -11.60
CA HIS A 94 -20.39 2.01 -12.46
C HIS A 94 -20.50 3.54 -12.65
N CYS A 95 -19.53 4.31 -12.16
CA CYS A 95 -19.47 5.76 -12.46
C CYS A 95 -18.72 5.97 -13.81
N PRO A 96 -18.84 7.17 -14.40
CA PRO A 96 -18.21 7.45 -15.70
C PRO A 96 -16.71 7.16 -15.74
N THR A 97 -15.97 7.42 -14.66
CA THR A 97 -14.52 7.12 -14.57
C THR A 97 -14.25 5.61 -14.55
N CYS A 98 -15.06 4.84 -13.80
CA CYS A 98 -14.95 3.38 -13.77
C CYS A 98 -15.28 2.76 -15.15
N GLU A 99 -16.35 3.22 -15.79
CA GLU A 99 -16.78 2.76 -17.12
C GLU A 99 -15.77 3.13 -18.21
N ALA A 100 -15.05 4.24 -18.04
CA ALA A 100 -13.94 4.63 -18.90
C ALA A 100 -12.65 3.82 -18.68
N GLY A 101 -12.64 2.87 -17.71
CA GLY A 101 -11.47 2.05 -17.40
C GLY A 101 -10.45 2.74 -16.45
N ASP A 102 -10.86 3.80 -15.76
CA ASP A 102 -10.04 4.55 -14.81
C ASP A 102 -10.62 4.49 -13.38
N PRO A 103 -10.71 3.29 -12.75
CA PRO A 103 -11.28 3.13 -11.43
C PRO A 103 -10.47 3.81 -10.32
N GLY A 104 -9.19 4.12 -10.55
CA GLY A 104 -8.33 4.83 -9.61
C GLY A 104 -8.78 6.26 -9.33
N ASN A 105 -9.49 6.88 -10.26
CA ASN A 105 -10.08 8.22 -10.15
C ASN A 105 -11.57 8.19 -9.81
N CYS A 106 -12.07 7.09 -9.29
CA CYS A 106 -13.46 6.96 -8.87
C CYS A 106 -13.76 7.87 -7.68
N GLY A 107 -14.78 8.72 -7.79
CA GLY A 107 -15.24 9.59 -6.69
C GLY A 107 -15.79 8.82 -5.46
N PHE A 108 -16.02 7.51 -5.59
CA PHE A 108 -16.39 6.62 -4.49
C PHE A 108 -15.26 6.46 -3.45
N GLY A 109 -14.01 6.70 -3.83
CA GLY A 109 -12.84 6.68 -2.94
C GLY A 109 -12.72 7.88 -1.99
N GLY A 110 -13.77 8.74 -1.87
CA GLY A 110 -13.81 9.84 -0.88
C GLY A 110 -13.64 9.33 0.56
N LEU A 111 -13.14 10.20 1.42
CA LEU A 111 -12.89 9.88 2.83
C LEU A 111 -14.17 9.42 3.55
N ARG A 112 -14.05 8.38 4.37
CA ARG A 112 -15.15 7.78 5.13
C ARG A 112 -14.80 7.62 6.60
N GLN A 113 -15.80 7.73 7.41
CA GLN A 113 -15.78 7.28 8.79
C GLN A 113 -15.96 5.76 8.78
N THR A 114 -14.99 5.06 9.37
CA THR A 114 -14.94 3.60 9.38
C THR A 114 -15.19 3.01 10.76
N HIS A 115 -14.87 3.78 11.79
CA HIS A 115 -14.95 3.38 13.19
C HIS A 115 -15.58 4.46 14.06
N THR A 116 -15.91 4.08 15.29
CA THR A 116 -16.31 5.00 16.37
C THR A 116 -15.58 4.63 17.65
N GLU A 117 -15.46 5.59 18.55
CA GLU A 117 -15.15 5.36 19.97
C GLU A 117 -16.15 6.14 20.80
N GLY A 118 -17.09 5.44 21.43
CA GLY A 118 -18.27 6.05 22.02
C GLY A 118 -19.06 6.84 20.97
N ASP A 119 -19.35 8.12 21.25
CA ASP A 119 -20.06 9.01 20.33
C ASP A 119 -19.16 9.69 19.28
N THR A 120 -17.86 9.42 19.31
CA THR A 120 -16.90 10.05 18.38
C THR A 120 -16.72 9.19 17.14
N GLU A 121 -17.02 9.79 15.97
CA GLU A 121 -16.77 9.19 14.67
C GLU A 121 -15.30 9.33 14.27
N LEU A 122 -14.69 8.25 13.76
CA LEU A 122 -13.29 8.18 13.38
C LEU A 122 -13.17 7.91 11.89
N TRP A 123 -12.38 8.73 11.21
CA TRP A 123 -12.02 8.50 9.82
C TRP A 123 -11.15 7.28 9.66
N GLY A 124 -11.22 6.59 8.55
CA GLY A 124 -10.30 5.50 8.21
C GLY A 124 -9.26 5.94 7.22
N PHE A 125 -7.98 5.76 7.54
CA PHE A 125 -6.93 6.02 6.56
C PHE A 125 -7.13 5.10 5.34
N ALA A 126 -7.13 5.69 4.13
CA ALA A 126 -7.45 5.03 2.86
C ALA A 126 -8.82 4.31 2.86
N ASN A 127 -9.78 4.76 3.71
CA ASN A 127 -11.06 4.10 3.96
C ASN A 127 -10.95 2.67 4.51
N LEU A 128 -9.81 2.32 5.06
CA LEU A 128 -9.51 1.03 5.68
C LEU A 128 -9.44 1.13 7.20
N GLY A 129 -8.61 2.02 7.73
CA GLY A 129 -8.36 2.08 9.17
C GLY A 129 -7.77 0.76 9.68
N ALA A 130 -6.75 0.25 8.98
CA ALA A 130 -6.29 -1.13 9.14
C ALA A 130 -5.45 -1.38 10.41
N PHE A 131 -5.10 -0.37 11.20
CA PHE A 131 -4.53 -0.56 12.53
C PHE A 131 -5.60 -0.75 13.58
N SER A 132 -6.59 -1.59 13.27
CA SER A 132 -7.66 -2.09 14.12
C SER A 132 -7.74 -3.61 13.99
N GLN A 133 -8.49 -4.27 14.88
CA GLN A 133 -8.67 -5.71 14.78
C GLN A 133 -9.59 -6.12 13.63
N GLU A 134 -10.54 -5.26 13.26
CA GLU A 134 -11.46 -5.49 12.15
C GLU A 134 -11.73 -4.19 11.41
N THR A 135 -12.10 -4.30 10.14
CA THR A 135 -12.59 -3.18 9.34
C THR A 135 -13.73 -3.60 8.44
N ILE A 136 -14.61 -2.65 8.08
CA ILE A 136 -15.66 -2.85 7.08
C ILE A 136 -15.30 -2.07 5.83
N VAL A 137 -15.12 -2.78 4.72
CA VAL A 137 -14.70 -2.23 3.43
C VAL A 137 -15.73 -2.54 2.34
N HIS A 138 -15.64 -1.85 1.20
CA HIS A 138 -16.39 -2.26 0.01
C HIS A 138 -15.81 -3.57 -0.56
N GLU A 139 -16.66 -4.43 -1.15
CA GLU A 139 -16.21 -5.72 -1.71
C GLU A 139 -15.01 -5.58 -2.67
N ASN A 140 -14.94 -4.50 -3.47
CA ASN A 140 -13.84 -4.24 -4.40
C ASN A 140 -12.50 -3.91 -3.70
N GLN A 141 -12.51 -3.64 -2.40
CA GLN A 141 -11.30 -3.44 -1.60
C GLN A 141 -10.81 -4.73 -0.94
N ALA A 142 -11.64 -5.76 -0.85
CA ALA A 142 -11.30 -7.06 -0.27
C ALA A 142 -10.98 -8.05 -1.40
N VAL A 143 -9.71 -8.14 -1.80
CA VAL A 143 -9.26 -8.96 -2.92
C VAL A 143 -8.91 -10.36 -2.46
N PRO A 144 -9.65 -11.40 -2.86
CA PRO A 144 -9.36 -12.78 -2.47
C PRO A 144 -7.99 -13.24 -2.95
N ILE A 145 -7.31 -13.99 -2.10
CA ILE A 145 -5.99 -14.59 -2.38
C ILE A 145 -6.01 -16.08 -2.02
N PRO A 146 -5.11 -16.90 -2.61
CA PRO A 146 -4.93 -18.29 -2.20
C PRO A 146 -4.57 -18.38 -0.71
N LYS A 147 -5.18 -19.35 0.00
CA LYS A 147 -4.98 -19.52 1.45
C LYS A 147 -3.57 -19.92 1.85
N GLU A 148 -2.78 -20.40 0.89
CA GLU A 148 -1.38 -20.77 1.07
C GLU A 148 -0.45 -19.55 1.18
N VAL A 149 -0.91 -18.37 0.73
CA VAL A 149 -0.13 -17.13 0.84
C VAL A 149 -0.13 -16.65 2.29
N PRO A 150 1.03 -16.51 2.92
CA PRO A 150 1.11 -15.99 4.29
C PRO A 150 0.52 -14.59 4.39
N LEU A 151 -0.44 -14.39 5.30
CA LEU A 151 -1.12 -13.10 5.45
C LEU A 151 -0.16 -11.96 5.84
N THR A 152 0.94 -12.26 6.53
CA THR A 152 2.00 -11.30 6.85
C THR A 152 2.72 -10.76 5.60
N SER A 153 2.89 -11.58 4.56
CA SER A 153 3.45 -11.16 3.27
C SER A 153 2.36 -10.47 2.43
N ALA A 154 1.16 -11.03 2.45
CA ALA A 154 0.02 -10.52 1.70
C ALA A 154 -0.37 -9.09 2.10
N ALA A 155 -0.22 -8.72 3.37
CA ALA A 155 -0.53 -7.37 3.86
C ALA A 155 0.20 -6.26 3.08
N LEU A 156 1.42 -6.53 2.59
CA LEU A 156 2.23 -5.55 1.85
C LEU A 156 1.77 -5.36 0.40
N ILE A 157 0.93 -6.27 -0.12
CA ILE A 157 0.49 -6.24 -1.52
C ILE A 157 -0.41 -5.01 -1.78
N GLY A 158 -1.26 -4.65 -0.82
CA GLY A 158 -2.26 -3.58 -0.96
C GLY A 158 -1.68 -2.17 -1.20
N CYS A 159 -0.39 -1.95 -0.92
CA CYS A 159 0.27 -0.66 -1.15
C CYS A 159 1.68 -0.85 -1.75
N GLY A 160 2.67 -1.24 -0.95
CA GLY A 160 4.08 -1.22 -1.36
C GLY A 160 4.38 -2.06 -2.59
N VAL A 161 3.88 -3.30 -2.65
CA VAL A 161 4.07 -4.21 -3.79
C VAL A 161 3.34 -3.68 -5.03
N MET A 162 2.06 -3.35 -4.89
CA MET A 162 1.25 -2.85 -6.00
C MET A 162 1.79 -1.54 -6.56
N THR A 163 2.29 -0.63 -5.71
CA THR A 163 2.90 0.64 -6.11
C THR A 163 4.17 0.40 -6.92
N GLY A 164 5.09 -0.43 -6.41
CA GLY A 164 6.34 -0.74 -7.11
C GLY A 164 6.12 -1.46 -8.43
N ALA A 165 5.31 -2.51 -8.43
CA ALA A 165 4.98 -3.28 -9.63
C ALA A 165 4.23 -2.43 -10.67
N GLY A 166 3.26 -1.64 -10.22
CA GLY A 166 2.49 -0.75 -11.10
C GLY A 166 3.33 0.36 -11.73
N ALA A 167 4.33 0.87 -11.03
CA ALA A 167 5.28 1.82 -11.60
C ALA A 167 6.02 1.22 -12.80
N VAL A 168 6.43 -0.03 -12.72
CA VAL A 168 7.15 -0.73 -13.79
C VAL A 168 6.22 -1.15 -14.92
N PHE A 169 5.16 -1.90 -14.62
CA PHE A 169 4.31 -2.50 -15.65
C PHE A 169 3.41 -1.51 -16.35
N ASN A 170 2.86 -0.55 -15.59
CA ASN A 170 1.80 0.32 -16.10
C ASN A 170 2.31 1.72 -16.46
N ARG A 171 3.29 2.25 -15.71
CA ARG A 171 3.74 3.63 -15.87
C ARG A 171 5.00 3.74 -16.71
N ALA A 172 6.09 3.08 -16.33
CA ALA A 172 7.34 3.06 -17.08
C ALA A 172 7.24 2.14 -18.31
N ARG A 173 6.46 1.04 -18.20
CA ARG A 173 6.31 0.04 -19.26
C ARG A 173 7.64 -0.58 -19.67
N VAL A 174 8.41 -0.97 -18.65
CA VAL A 174 9.72 -1.58 -18.84
C VAL A 174 9.62 -2.82 -19.75
N GLU A 175 10.49 -2.87 -20.74
CA GLU A 175 10.56 -3.94 -21.73
C GLU A 175 11.79 -4.85 -21.53
N LEU A 176 11.81 -5.96 -22.25
CA LEU A 176 12.94 -6.88 -22.26
C LEU A 176 14.21 -6.19 -22.79
N GLY A 177 15.26 -6.19 -22.00
CA GLY A 177 16.54 -5.62 -22.37
C GLY A 177 16.79 -4.19 -21.88
N ASP A 178 15.78 -3.51 -21.35
CA ASP A 178 15.90 -2.14 -20.83
C ASP A 178 16.94 -2.03 -19.71
N THR A 179 17.48 -0.82 -19.55
CA THR A 179 18.29 -0.38 -18.41
C THR A 179 17.44 0.49 -17.49
N VAL A 180 17.24 0.05 -16.27
CA VAL A 180 16.35 0.70 -15.29
C VAL A 180 17.14 1.24 -14.11
N VAL A 181 16.88 2.50 -13.74
CA VAL A 181 17.42 3.12 -12.53
C VAL A 181 16.33 3.23 -11.47
N VAL A 182 16.62 2.76 -10.26
CA VAL A 182 15.71 2.82 -9.11
C VAL A 182 16.34 3.65 -8.01
N ILE A 183 15.77 4.85 -7.79
CA ILE A 183 16.24 5.77 -6.75
C ILE A 183 15.45 5.51 -5.46
N GLY A 184 16.15 4.97 -4.46
CA GLY A 184 15.60 4.57 -3.18
C GLY A 184 15.29 3.06 -3.12
N ALA A 185 16.13 2.29 -2.44
CA ALA A 185 15.95 0.85 -2.16
C ALA A 185 15.17 0.63 -0.83
N GLY A 186 14.01 1.28 -0.69
CA GLY A 186 13.03 1.02 0.36
C GLY A 186 11.97 0.02 -0.08
N GLY A 187 10.89 -0.16 0.70
CA GLY A 187 9.84 -1.13 0.41
C GLY A 187 9.28 -1.04 -1.02
N VAL A 188 8.95 0.17 -1.49
CA VAL A 188 8.49 0.40 -2.87
C VAL A 188 9.60 0.14 -3.87
N GLY A 189 10.82 0.69 -3.64
CA GLY A 189 11.95 0.53 -4.57
C GLY A 189 12.38 -0.92 -4.76
N LEU A 190 12.36 -1.74 -3.71
CA LEU A 190 12.63 -3.18 -3.80
C LEU A 190 11.60 -3.89 -4.69
N ASN A 191 10.33 -3.49 -4.63
CA ASN A 191 9.30 -4.03 -5.51
C ASN A 191 9.42 -3.51 -6.95
N VAL A 192 9.94 -2.29 -7.16
CA VAL A 192 10.32 -1.79 -8.51
C VAL A 192 11.44 -2.63 -9.09
N ILE A 193 12.51 -2.88 -8.31
CA ILE A 193 13.65 -3.74 -8.72
C ILE A 193 13.16 -5.13 -9.12
N GLN A 194 12.33 -5.75 -8.29
CA GLN A 194 11.79 -7.08 -8.54
C GLN A 194 10.90 -7.12 -9.79
N ALA A 195 10.06 -6.11 -9.99
CA ALA A 195 9.20 -6.01 -11.16
C ALA A 195 10.01 -5.77 -12.44
N ALA A 196 11.02 -4.90 -12.42
CA ALA A 196 11.93 -4.68 -13.55
C ALA A 196 12.66 -5.98 -13.95
N ARG A 197 13.12 -6.75 -12.96
CA ARG A 197 13.69 -8.09 -13.21
C ARG A 197 12.69 -9.04 -13.88
N LEU A 198 11.42 -9.02 -13.44
CA LEU A 198 10.35 -9.84 -14.05
C LEU A 198 10.04 -9.43 -15.49
N CYS A 199 10.21 -8.16 -15.85
CA CYS A 199 10.12 -7.68 -17.25
C CYS A 199 11.32 -8.09 -18.09
N GLY A 200 12.41 -8.57 -17.49
CA GLY A 200 13.63 -8.94 -18.20
C GLY A 200 14.53 -7.75 -18.52
N ALA A 201 14.51 -6.69 -17.70
CA ALA A 201 15.49 -5.62 -17.79
C ALA A 201 16.92 -6.18 -17.76
N SER A 202 17.79 -5.70 -18.63
CA SER A 202 19.17 -6.20 -18.78
C SER A 202 20.10 -5.64 -17.71
N GLN A 203 19.82 -4.43 -17.23
CA GLN A 203 20.54 -3.78 -16.15
C GLN A 203 19.56 -3.08 -15.21
N ILE A 204 19.74 -3.27 -13.90
CA ILE A 204 18.91 -2.65 -12.85
C ILE A 204 19.85 -2.01 -11.83
N ILE A 205 19.97 -0.70 -11.91
CA ILE A 205 20.86 0.10 -11.08
C ILE A 205 20.05 0.66 -9.89
N ALA A 206 20.32 0.18 -8.68
CA ALA A 206 19.70 0.71 -7.46
C ALA A 206 20.58 1.80 -6.85
N ILE A 207 19.98 2.91 -6.43
CA ILE A 207 20.65 4.01 -5.74
C ILE A 207 20.02 4.19 -4.37
N ASP A 208 20.81 4.20 -3.30
CA ASP A 208 20.32 4.56 -1.95
C ASP A 208 21.42 5.23 -1.13
N ARG A 209 21.02 5.96 -0.09
CA ARG A 209 21.93 6.62 0.86
C ARG A 209 22.42 5.70 1.98
N VAL A 210 21.88 4.51 2.08
CA VAL A 210 22.12 3.56 3.18
C VAL A 210 22.81 2.32 2.62
N ALA A 211 24.11 2.18 2.87
CA ALA A 211 24.95 1.09 2.36
C ALA A 211 24.41 -0.32 2.71
N SER A 212 23.82 -0.49 3.90
CA SER A 212 23.28 -1.80 4.32
C SER A 212 22.12 -2.33 3.46
N LYS A 213 21.53 -1.50 2.59
CA LYS A 213 20.47 -1.90 1.66
C LYS A 213 20.98 -2.57 0.39
N GLU A 214 22.25 -2.44 0.07
CA GLU A 214 22.87 -3.07 -1.11
C GLU A 214 22.53 -4.55 -1.19
N ARG A 215 22.80 -5.31 -0.11
CA ARG A 215 22.54 -6.75 -0.07
C ARG A 215 21.09 -7.08 -0.45
N MET A 216 20.13 -6.33 0.09
CA MET A 216 18.71 -6.57 -0.18
C MET A 216 18.34 -6.17 -1.61
N ALA A 217 18.88 -5.05 -2.12
CA ALA A 217 18.65 -4.64 -3.50
C ALA A 217 19.12 -5.69 -4.50
N VAL A 218 20.32 -6.26 -4.30
CA VAL A 218 20.87 -7.35 -5.14
C VAL A 218 20.02 -8.63 -5.01
N GLU A 219 19.62 -9.00 -3.80
CA GLU A 219 18.75 -10.17 -3.56
C GLU A 219 17.41 -10.05 -4.31
N PHE A 220 16.84 -8.85 -4.37
CA PHE A 220 15.61 -8.54 -5.11
C PHE A 220 15.83 -8.43 -6.62
N GLY A 221 17.06 -8.29 -7.09
CA GLY A 221 17.37 -8.37 -8.51
C GLY A 221 18.12 -7.18 -9.12
N ALA A 222 18.61 -6.23 -8.30
CA ALA A 222 19.52 -5.20 -8.80
C ALA A 222 20.81 -5.84 -9.32
N THR A 223 21.27 -5.39 -10.48
CA THR A 223 22.55 -5.79 -11.06
C THR A 223 23.69 -4.97 -10.47
N ASP A 224 23.40 -3.72 -10.14
CA ASP A 224 24.34 -2.73 -9.65
C ASP A 224 23.72 -1.95 -8.48
N PHE A 225 24.59 -1.52 -7.55
CA PHE A 225 24.19 -0.64 -6.45
C PHE A 225 25.12 0.56 -6.35
N ILE A 226 24.54 1.74 -6.30
CA ILE A 226 25.26 3.00 -6.15
C ILE A 226 24.94 3.59 -4.77
N LEU A 227 25.95 3.74 -3.93
CA LEU A 227 25.80 4.44 -2.66
C LEU A 227 25.85 5.95 -2.89
N ALA A 228 24.74 6.64 -2.61
CA ALA A 228 24.66 8.09 -2.72
C ALA A 228 25.22 8.75 -1.46
N GLU A 229 26.52 9.03 -1.45
CA GLU A 229 27.24 9.65 -0.33
C GLU A 229 27.39 11.17 -0.52
N GLY A 230 27.21 11.90 0.58
CA GLY A 230 27.40 13.36 0.62
C GLY A 230 26.25 14.17 0.01
N ASP A 231 26.30 15.47 0.22
CA ASP A 231 25.28 16.41 -0.27
C ASP A 231 25.51 16.80 -1.75
N ASP A 232 26.73 16.62 -2.27
CA ASP A 232 27.11 16.90 -3.64
C ASP A 232 27.04 15.68 -4.57
N PHE A 233 26.30 14.62 -4.17
CA PHE A 233 26.17 13.40 -4.96
C PHE A 233 25.50 13.67 -6.32
N ASP A 234 26.22 13.46 -7.41
CA ASP A 234 25.72 13.55 -8.77
C ASP A 234 25.21 12.20 -9.27
N SER A 235 23.89 11.98 -9.15
CA SER A 235 23.25 10.75 -9.57
C SER A 235 23.35 10.52 -11.09
N ILE A 236 23.31 11.56 -11.91
CA ILE A 236 23.38 11.45 -13.36
C ILE A 236 24.78 10.96 -13.76
N ARG A 237 25.82 11.56 -13.19
CA ARG A 237 27.19 11.14 -13.44
C ARG A 237 27.42 9.69 -13.00
N ALA A 238 27.02 9.35 -11.78
CA ALA A 238 27.19 8.01 -11.23
C ALA A 238 26.48 6.94 -12.08
N VAL A 239 25.28 7.23 -12.56
CA VAL A 239 24.52 6.35 -13.45
C VAL A 239 25.22 6.20 -14.81
N ASN A 240 25.70 7.30 -15.41
CA ASN A 240 26.41 7.25 -16.70
C ASN A 240 27.74 6.47 -16.61
N GLU A 241 28.41 6.51 -15.46
CA GLU A 241 29.64 5.73 -15.23
C GLU A 241 29.35 4.22 -15.00
N THR A 242 28.16 3.86 -14.55
CA THR A 242 27.76 2.49 -14.22
C THR A 242 27.00 1.82 -15.38
N SER A 243 26.16 2.58 -16.09
CA SER A 243 25.34 2.04 -17.17
C SER A 243 26.19 1.66 -18.38
N THR A 244 25.82 0.56 -19.04
CA THR A 244 26.55 0.05 -20.21
C THR A 244 26.12 0.75 -21.51
N CYS A 245 24.86 1.18 -21.62
CA CYS A 245 24.28 1.73 -22.85
C CYS A 245 23.40 2.96 -22.63
N GLY A 246 23.41 3.56 -21.45
CA GLY A 246 22.46 4.60 -21.03
C GLY A 246 21.29 4.01 -20.24
N VAL A 247 20.23 4.81 -20.10
CA VAL A 247 19.00 4.44 -19.34
C VAL A 247 17.80 4.67 -20.24
N ASP A 248 16.88 3.72 -20.25
CA ASP A 248 15.64 3.73 -21.03
C ASP A 248 14.46 4.40 -20.30
#